data_fdfe89934684bd4c2be7e39b726d95a2
#
_entry.id   fdfe89934684bd4c2be7e39b726d95a2
#
_cell.length_a   1.000
_cell.length_b   1.000
_cell.length_c   1.000
_cell.angle_alpha   90.00
_cell.angle_beta   90.00
_cell.angle_gamma   90.00
#
_symmetry.space_group_name_H-M   'P 1'
#
loop_
_entity.id
_entity.type
_entity.pdbx_description
1 polymer ?
#
loop_
_entity_poly.entity_id
_entity_poly.type
_entity_poly.pdbx_seq_one_letter_code
_entity_poly.pdbx_strand_id
1 'polypeptide(L)'
;MLNFTVGPVMSSDVVRKIGGEQVPYFRTSEFSNVMLENEKFMLEYAKAPVNSRAVFMTCSSTGSMEAVVVNCFTKEDKVIVIDGGSFGHRFVELCEIHEIPYVAIKLEQGKKLTKEKLYEFDGQDFTGLLVRGCCSLCSSGTASPLKW
;
A
#
# COMPACT_ATOMS: atom_id res chain seq x y z
N MET A 1 -28.46 4.02 -5.49
CA MET A 1 -27.69 3.10 -6.36
C MET A 1 -26.41 2.73 -5.58
N LEU A 2 -26.11 1.45 -5.41
CA LEU A 2 -24.86 1.00 -4.78
C LEU A 2 -23.75 1.00 -5.84
N ASN A 3 -22.58 1.54 -5.48
CA ASN A 3 -21.40 1.54 -6.32
C ASN A 3 -20.42 0.43 -5.86
N PHE A 4 -20.16 -0.53 -6.74
CA PHE A 4 -19.24 -1.65 -6.51
C PHE A 4 -17.92 -1.50 -7.27
N THR A 5 -17.61 -0.31 -7.77
CA THR A 5 -16.32 -0.07 -8.44
C THR A 5 -15.17 -0.09 -7.43
N VAL A 6 -13.98 -0.42 -7.91
CA VAL A 6 -12.75 -0.41 -7.09
C VAL A 6 -12.31 1.02 -6.70
N GLY A 7 -12.91 2.02 -7.32
CA GLY A 7 -12.70 3.44 -7.07
C GLY A 7 -13.28 4.29 -8.22
N PRO A 8 -13.75 5.50 -7.92
CA PRO A 8 -13.98 6.05 -6.58
C PRO A 8 -15.08 5.29 -5.83
N VAL A 9 -14.86 5.08 -4.53
CA VAL A 9 -15.81 4.40 -3.64
C VAL A 9 -16.85 5.37 -3.09
N MET A 10 -17.96 4.84 -2.56
CA MET A 10 -18.95 5.66 -1.86
C MET A 10 -18.41 6.13 -0.53
N SER A 11 -18.48 7.44 -0.29
CA SER A 11 -18.16 8.04 1.00
C SER A 11 -19.39 8.09 1.91
N SER A 12 -19.20 7.92 3.21
CA SER A 12 -20.25 8.11 4.20
C SER A 12 -20.74 9.56 4.23
N ASP A 13 -21.95 9.79 4.77
CA ASP A 13 -22.51 11.13 4.90
C ASP A 13 -21.62 12.05 5.76
N VAL A 14 -21.01 11.49 6.80
CA VAL A 14 -20.06 12.22 7.67
C VAL A 14 -18.87 12.72 6.88
N VAL A 15 -18.22 11.84 6.10
CA VAL A 15 -17.06 12.22 5.27
C VAL A 15 -17.44 13.25 4.21
N ARG A 16 -18.61 13.08 3.56
CA ARG A 16 -19.11 14.05 2.57
C ARG A 16 -19.40 15.42 3.18
N LYS A 17 -19.94 15.44 4.40
CA LYS A 17 -20.20 16.69 5.14
C LYS A 17 -18.89 17.42 5.41
N ILE A 18 -17.89 16.73 5.97
CA ILE A 18 -16.57 17.32 6.23
C ILE A 18 -15.92 17.83 4.94
N GLY A 19 -15.99 17.05 3.84
CA GLY A 19 -15.46 17.47 2.55
C GLY A 19 -16.17 18.68 1.92
N GLY A 20 -17.37 19.03 2.39
CA GLY A 20 -18.09 20.23 1.99
C GLY A 20 -17.84 21.46 2.86
N GLU A 21 -17.10 21.33 3.94
CA GLU A 21 -16.78 22.43 4.84
C GLU A 21 -15.59 23.27 4.33
N GLN A 22 -15.45 24.49 4.86
CA GLN A 22 -14.31 25.34 4.54
C GLN A 22 -12.99 24.66 4.98
N VAL A 23 -12.03 24.58 4.08
CA VAL A 23 -10.71 23.99 4.38
C VAL A 23 -10.02 24.83 5.46
N PRO A 24 -9.59 24.23 6.59
CA PRO A 24 -8.85 24.95 7.63
C PRO A 24 -7.46 25.35 7.13
N TYR A 25 -6.94 26.45 7.68
CA TYR A 25 -5.59 26.87 7.35
C TYR A 25 -4.56 25.92 7.97
N PHE A 26 -3.75 25.32 7.12
CA PHE A 26 -2.85 24.23 7.49
C PHE A 26 -1.64 24.63 8.37
N ARG A 27 -1.31 25.94 8.46
CA ARG A 27 -0.21 26.45 9.32
C ARG A 27 -0.70 26.90 10.69
N THR A 28 -1.59 26.11 11.29
CA THR A 28 -2.11 26.36 12.65
C THR A 28 -1.80 25.19 13.56
N SER A 29 -1.79 25.44 14.86
CA SER A 29 -1.65 24.39 15.88
C SER A 29 -2.79 23.39 15.84
N GLU A 30 -4.00 23.88 15.57
CA GLU A 30 -5.21 23.06 15.45
C GLU A 30 -5.07 22.04 14.31
N PHE A 31 -4.64 22.49 13.13
CA PHE A 31 -4.43 21.59 12.01
C PHE A 31 -3.27 20.60 12.27
N SER A 32 -2.20 21.07 12.89
CA SER A 32 -1.08 20.21 13.30
C SER A 32 -1.54 19.09 14.24
N ASN A 33 -2.40 19.42 15.21
CA ASN A 33 -2.96 18.43 16.13
C ASN A 33 -3.82 17.37 15.40
N VAL A 34 -4.63 17.78 14.43
CA VAL A 34 -5.39 16.83 13.58
C VAL A 34 -4.46 15.88 12.84
N MET A 35 -3.37 16.39 12.28
CA MET A 35 -2.39 15.56 11.56
C MET A 35 -1.65 14.59 12.48
N LEU A 36 -1.26 15.02 13.68
CA LEU A 36 -0.63 14.16 14.68
C LEU A 36 -1.58 13.06 15.19
N GLU A 37 -2.87 13.39 15.38
CA GLU A 37 -3.88 12.41 15.75
C GLU A 37 -4.08 11.38 14.62
N ASN A 38 -4.16 11.81 13.38
CA ASN A 38 -4.24 10.92 12.22
C ASN A 38 -3.00 10.01 12.12
N GLU A 39 -1.81 10.54 12.36
CA GLU A 39 -0.58 9.73 12.41
C GLU A 39 -0.69 8.64 13.48
N LYS A 40 -1.12 9.01 14.68
CA LYS A 40 -1.32 8.06 15.79
C LYS A 40 -2.28 6.94 15.40
N PHE A 41 -3.44 7.27 14.82
CA PHE A 41 -4.40 6.27 14.37
C PHE A 41 -3.83 5.34 13.29
N MET A 42 -3.12 5.88 12.32
CA MET A 42 -2.50 5.07 11.26
C MET A 42 -1.46 4.09 11.82
N LEU A 43 -0.61 4.55 12.74
CA LEU A 43 0.40 3.70 13.37
C LEU A 43 -0.24 2.61 14.24
N GLU A 44 -1.31 2.94 14.96
CA GLU A 44 -2.07 1.98 15.76
C GLU A 44 -2.74 0.91 14.90
N TYR A 45 -3.47 1.31 13.83
CA TYR A 45 -4.11 0.38 12.91
C TYR A 45 -3.11 -0.51 12.17
N ALA A 46 -1.95 0.03 11.80
CA ALA A 46 -0.88 -0.72 11.16
C ALA A 46 -0.11 -1.61 12.13
N LYS A 47 -0.35 -1.49 13.45
CA LYS A 47 0.47 -2.13 14.50
C LYS A 47 1.96 -1.85 14.27
N ALA A 48 2.26 -0.62 13.91
CA ALA A 48 3.61 -0.20 13.53
C ALA A 48 4.59 -0.31 14.71
N PRO A 49 5.85 -0.65 14.47
CA PRO A 49 6.88 -0.65 15.50
C PRO A 49 7.04 0.71 16.19
N VAL A 50 7.60 0.70 17.39
CA VAL A 50 7.95 1.94 18.11
C VAL A 50 8.88 2.79 17.25
N ASN A 51 8.70 4.11 17.28
CA ASN A 51 9.41 5.11 16.46
C ASN A 51 9.09 5.12 14.96
N SER A 52 8.06 4.40 14.53
CA SER A 52 7.54 4.54 13.18
C SER A 52 6.89 5.92 12.98
N ARG A 53 6.84 6.37 11.73
CA ARG A 53 6.17 7.61 11.31
C ARG A 53 5.21 7.30 10.17
N ALA A 54 4.11 8.03 10.08
CA ALA A 54 3.19 7.98 8.94
C ALA A 54 3.31 9.26 8.12
N VAL A 55 3.50 9.12 6.81
CA VAL A 55 3.57 10.24 5.87
C VAL A 55 2.28 10.30 5.07
N PHE A 56 1.60 11.43 5.12
CA PHE A 56 0.37 11.69 4.35
C PHE A 56 0.72 12.46 3.08
N MET A 57 0.49 11.84 1.94
CA MET A 57 0.79 12.42 0.64
C MET A 57 -0.50 12.79 -0.09
N THR A 58 -0.58 14.00 -0.60
CA THR A 58 -1.67 14.42 -1.49
C THR A 58 -1.36 13.93 -2.91
N CYS A 59 -1.70 12.70 -3.20
CA CYS A 59 -1.46 12.08 -4.50
C CYS A 59 -2.47 10.96 -4.79
N SER A 60 -2.40 10.39 -5.97
CA SER A 60 -3.11 9.14 -6.28
C SER A 60 -2.49 7.96 -5.53
N SER A 61 -3.22 6.86 -5.40
CA SER A 61 -2.66 5.63 -4.83
C SER A 61 -1.45 5.10 -5.64
N THR A 62 -1.39 5.39 -6.94
CA THR A 62 -0.22 5.09 -7.78
C THR A 62 1.00 5.91 -7.36
N GLY A 63 0.82 7.21 -7.06
CA GLY A 63 1.89 8.04 -6.53
C GLY A 63 2.43 7.53 -5.18
N SER A 64 1.55 6.99 -4.33
CA SER A 64 1.99 6.36 -3.08
C SER A 64 2.78 5.06 -3.33
N MET A 65 2.39 4.26 -4.34
CA MET A 65 3.15 3.06 -4.74
C MET A 65 4.56 3.43 -5.23
N GLU A 66 4.65 4.46 -6.07
CA GLU A 66 5.94 4.96 -6.56
C GLU A 66 6.80 5.50 -5.42
N ALA A 67 6.21 6.27 -4.49
CA ALA A 67 6.92 6.75 -3.32
C ALA A 67 7.54 5.62 -2.48
N VAL A 68 6.85 4.49 -2.33
CA VAL A 68 7.41 3.31 -1.66
C VAL A 68 8.61 2.77 -2.44
N VAL A 69 8.48 2.57 -3.75
CA VAL A 69 9.56 2.00 -4.57
C VAL A 69 10.82 2.87 -4.49
N VAL A 70 10.70 4.18 -4.73
CA VAL A 70 11.88 5.06 -4.80
C VAL A 70 12.50 5.42 -3.45
N ASN A 71 11.78 5.25 -2.34
CA ASN A 71 12.30 5.56 -1.01
C ASN A 71 12.77 4.33 -0.22
N CYS A 72 12.27 3.15 -0.57
CA CYS A 72 12.58 1.92 0.17
C CYS A 72 13.61 1.04 -0.55
N PHE A 73 13.80 1.21 -1.86
CA PHE A 73 14.65 0.33 -2.65
C PHE A 73 15.61 1.12 -3.54
N THR A 74 16.74 0.50 -3.84
CA THR A 74 17.80 1.01 -4.72
C THR A 74 18.08 -0.02 -5.82
N LYS A 75 18.95 0.30 -6.77
CA LYS A 75 19.41 -0.64 -7.82
C LYS A 75 20.20 -1.83 -7.29
N GLU A 76 20.63 -1.77 -6.02
CA GLU A 76 21.36 -2.85 -5.34
C GLU A 76 20.41 -3.84 -4.67
N ASP A 77 19.14 -3.44 -4.51
CA ASP A 77 18.11 -4.27 -3.91
C ASP A 77 17.52 -5.24 -4.94
N LYS A 78 16.94 -6.32 -4.45
CA LYS A 78 16.17 -7.27 -5.26
C LYS A 78 14.83 -7.53 -4.59
N VAL A 79 13.73 -7.29 -5.30
CA VAL A 79 12.39 -7.40 -4.71
C VAL A 79 11.54 -8.46 -5.40
N ILE A 80 10.63 -9.07 -4.64
CA ILE A 80 9.58 -9.91 -5.20
C ILE A 80 8.36 -9.03 -5.44
N VAL A 81 7.78 -9.11 -6.63
CA VAL A 81 6.54 -8.38 -6.99
C VAL A 81 5.42 -9.38 -7.22
N ILE A 82 4.31 -9.21 -6.53
CA ILE A 82 3.11 -10.02 -6.78
C ILE A 82 2.27 -9.37 -7.86
N ASP A 83 2.37 -9.89 -9.07
CA ASP A 83 1.60 -9.46 -10.24
C ASP A 83 0.28 -10.24 -10.33
N GLY A 84 -0.69 -9.83 -9.50
CA GLY A 84 -2.03 -10.45 -9.43
C GLY A 84 -3.14 -9.64 -10.08
N GLY A 85 -2.79 -8.66 -10.93
CA GLY A 85 -3.73 -7.79 -11.63
C GLY A 85 -3.13 -6.43 -11.92
N SER A 86 -3.91 -5.51 -12.51
CA SER A 86 -3.42 -4.20 -12.99
C SER A 86 -2.60 -3.41 -11.98
N PHE A 87 -2.97 -3.43 -10.72
CA PHE A 87 -2.22 -2.74 -9.68
C PHE A 87 -0.96 -3.50 -9.21
N GLY A 88 -0.96 -4.83 -9.26
CA GLY A 88 0.25 -5.63 -9.04
C GLY A 88 1.24 -5.39 -10.19
N HIS A 89 0.73 -5.41 -11.41
CA HIS A 89 1.52 -5.09 -12.61
C HIS A 89 2.13 -3.69 -12.56
N ARG A 90 1.44 -2.71 -11.95
CA ARG A 90 1.98 -1.37 -11.77
C ARG A 90 3.27 -1.34 -10.94
N PHE A 91 3.43 -2.22 -9.97
CA PHE A 91 4.72 -2.35 -9.27
C PHE A 91 5.82 -2.90 -10.16
N VAL A 92 5.49 -3.80 -11.10
CA VAL A 92 6.44 -4.27 -12.12
C VAL A 92 6.93 -3.08 -12.96
N GLU A 93 6.02 -2.29 -13.51
CA GLU A 93 6.36 -1.09 -14.29
C GLU A 93 7.20 -0.08 -13.49
N LEU A 94 6.88 0.13 -12.21
CA LEU A 94 7.65 1.03 -11.34
C LEU A 94 9.07 0.51 -11.10
N CYS A 95 9.24 -0.79 -10.89
CA CYS A 95 10.57 -1.39 -10.76
C CYS A 95 11.37 -1.23 -12.07
N GLU A 96 10.74 -1.39 -13.22
CA GLU A 96 11.38 -1.17 -14.53
C GLU A 96 11.82 0.29 -14.72
N ILE A 97 10.92 1.25 -14.45
CA ILE A 97 11.19 2.69 -14.58
C ILE A 97 12.36 3.13 -13.69
N HIS A 98 12.41 2.64 -12.46
CA HIS A 98 13.44 3.02 -11.48
C HIS A 98 14.63 2.06 -11.45
N GLU A 99 14.67 1.11 -12.38
CA GLU A 99 15.76 0.13 -12.53
C GLU A 99 16.03 -0.68 -11.23
N ILE A 100 14.96 -1.00 -10.49
CA ILE A 100 15.04 -1.85 -9.31
C ILE A 100 14.97 -3.32 -9.75
N PRO A 101 15.97 -4.15 -9.42
CA PRO A 101 15.93 -5.59 -9.73
C PRO A 101 14.73 -6.28 -9.08
N TYR A 102 13.97 -7.04 -9.84
CA TYR A 102 12.76 -7.71 -9.33
C TYR A 102 12.55 -9.10 -9.92
N VAL A 103 11.75 -9.90 -9.22
CA VAL A 103 11.14 -11.13 -9.73
C VAL A 103 9.62 -11.02 -9.59
N ALA A 104 8.91 -11.16 -10.70
CA ALA A 104 7.44 -11.09 -10.68
C ALA A 104 6.82 -12.48 -10.52
N ILE A 105 6.00 -12.65 -9.49
CA ILE A 105 5.14 -13.83 -9.33
C ILE A 105 3.79 -13.49 -9.96
N LYS A 106 3.57 -13.99 -11.18
CA LYS A 106 2.31 -13.81 -11.89
C LYS A 106 1.24 -14.73 -11.29
N LEU A 107 0.10 -14.13 -10.94
CA LEU A 107 -1.07 -14.86 -10.49
C LEU A 107 -2.13 -14.84 -11.59
N GLU A 108 -2.76 -15.97 -11.81
CA GLU A 108 -3.97 -16.03 -12.63
C GLU A 108 -5.08 -15.22 -11.97
N GLN A 109 -5.94 -14.63 -12.81
CA GLN A 109 -7.06 -13.83 -12.32
C GLN A 109 -7.96 -14.64 -11.37
N GLY A 110 -8.23 -14.07 -10.20
CA GLY A 110 -9.03 -14.72 -9.15
C GLY A 110 -8.30 -15.79 -8.33
N LYS A 111 -7.02 -16.05 -8.59
CA LYS A 111 -6.21 -16.96 -7.79
C LYS A 111 -5.52 -16.22 -6.64
N LYS A 112 -5.42 -16.90 -5.49
CA LYS A 112 -4.73 -16.39 -4.32
C LYS A 112 -3.23 -16.64 -4.42
N LEU A 113 -2.45 -15.73 -3.82
CA LEU A 113 -1.06 -16.03 -3.49
C LEU A 113 -1.04 -17.12 -2.41
N THR A 114 -0.29 -18.18 -2.65
CA THR A 114 -0.12 -19.28 -1.70
C THR A 114 1.27 -19.22 -1.09
N LYS A 115 1.44 -19.84 0.10
CA LYS A 115 2.74 -19.88 0.79
C LYS A 115 3.77 -20.65 -0.03
N GLU A 116 3.34 -21.69 -0.72
CA GLU A 116 4.21 -22.56 -1.53
C GLU A 116 4.92 -21.74 -2.62
N LYS A 117 4.21 -20.81 -3.26
CA LYS A 117 4.80 -19.89 -4.27
C LYS A 117 5.84 -18.94 -3.68
N LEU A 118 5.75 -18.62 -2.39
CA LEU A 118 6.76 -17.80 -1.71
C LEU A 118 7.94 -18.65 -1.23
N TYR A 119 7.72 -19.89 -0.84
CA TYR A 119 8.79 -20.78 -0.39
C TYR A 119 9.83 -21.08 -1.48
N GLU A 120 9.47 -20.98 -2.76
CA GLU A 120 10.42 -21.09 -3.87
C GLU A 120 11.53 -20.03 -3.81
N PHE A 121 11.29 -18.93 -3.10
CA PHE A 121 12.21 -17.81 -2.93
C PHE A 121 12.85 -17.74 -1.55
N ASP A 122 12.52 -18.69 -0.67
CA ASP A 122 13.08 -18.74 0.68
C ASP A 122 14.59 -18.99 0.64
N GLY A 123 15.32 -18.30 1.51
CA GLY A 123 16.78 -18.38 1.55
C GLY A 123 17.51 -17.70 0.38
N GLN A 124 16.79 -16.96 -0.48
CA GLN A 124 17.39 -16.10 -1.51
C GLN A 124 17.49 -14.66 -1.00
N ASP A 125 18.46 -13.89 -1.52
CA ASP A 125 18.73 -12.51 -1.11
C ASP A 125 17.71 -11.52 -1.69
N PHE A 126 16.47 -11.57 -1.20
CA PHE A 126 15.47 -10.57 -1.49
C PHE A 126 15.34 -9.59 -0.33
N THR A 127 15.36 -8.30 -0.64
CA THR A 127 15.26 -7.21 0.34
C THR A 127 13.82 -6.76 0.60
N GLY A 128 12.87 -7.13 -0.26
CA GLY A 128 11.49 -6.75 -0.09
C GLY A 128 10.47 -7.54 -0.89
N LEU A 129 9.21 -7.44 -0.46
CA LEU A 129 8.04 -7.99 -1.13
C LEU A 129 7.04 -6.87 -1.44
N LEU A 130 6.83 -6.60 -2.72
CA LEU A 130 5.83 -5.66 -3.19
C LEU A 130 4.53 -6.40 -3.48
N VAL A 131 3.53 -6.15 -2.65
CA VAL A 131 2.20 -6.73 -2.81
C VAL A 131 1.14 -5.65 -2.65
N ARG A 132 0.19 -5.62 -3.53
CA ARG A 132 -1.02 -4.83 -3.31
C ARG A 132 -2.16 -5.73 -2.90
N GLY A 133 -2.57 -5.60 -1.64
CA GLY A 133 -3.81 -6.17 -1.15
C GLY A 133 -4.99 -5.35 -1.67
N CYS A 134 -5.38 -5.53 -2.91
CA CYS A 134 -6.62 -5.01 -3.41
C CYS A 134 -7.30 -6.07 -4.26
N CYS A 135 -8.00 -6.91 -3.57
CA CYS A 135 -9.15 -7.54 -4.16
C CYS A 135 -10.18 -7.69 -3.05
N SER A 136 -11.31 -7.05 -3.19
CA SER A 136 -12.49 -7.28 -2.37
C SER A 136 -12.92 -8.76 -2.35
N LEU A 137 -12.30 -9.59 -3.16
CA LEU A 137 -12.45 -11.04 -3.21
C LEU A 137 -11.39 -11.81 -2.40
N CYS A 138 -10.37 -11.13 -1.85
CA CYS A 138 -9.30 -11.77 -1.06
C CYS A 138 -9.43 -11.58 0.46
N SER A 139 -10.53 -11.01 0.93
CA SER A 139 -10.73 -10.62 2.34
C SER A 139 -11.11 -11.75 3.29
N SER A 140 -10.86 -13.00 2.97
CA SER A 140 -11.09 -14.12 3.90
C SER A 140 -9.81 -14.87 4.24
N GLY A 141 -8.77 -14.16 4.59
CA GLY A 141 -7.54 -14.77 5.08
C GLY A 141 -6.87 -13.85 6.10
N THR A 142 -6.90 -14.26 7.35
CA THR A 142 -6.09 -13.65 8.41
C THR A 142 -4.64 -13.60 7.95
N ALA A 143 -4.15 -12.40 7.65
CA ALA A 143 -2.73 -12.17 7.48
C ALA A 143 -2.07 -12.38 8.84
N SER A 144 -1.48 -13.54 9.05
CA SER A 144 -0.48 -13.67 10.10
C SER A 144 0.75 -12.89 9.67
N PRO A 145 1.38 -12.10 10.57
CA PRO A 145 2.60 -11.39 10.23
C PRO A 145 3.66 -12.41 9.83
N LEU A 146 4.17 -12.28 8.61
CA LEU A 146 5.39 -12.94 8.19
C LEU A 146 6.50 -12.40 9.11
N LYS A 147 7.07 -13.26 9.93
CA LYS A 147 8.33 -12.97 10.61
C LYS A 147 9.43 -13.19 9.59
N TRP A 148 10.06 -12.09 9.19
CA TRP A 148 11.34 -12.08 8.49
C TRP A 148 12.46 -12.16 9.50
#